data_02dffeb223bbb8e28710ba7e05950d8d
#
_entry.id   02dffeb223bbb8e28710ba7e05950d8d
#
_cell.length_a   1.000
_cell.length_b   1.000
_cell.length_c   1.000
_cell.angle_alpha   90.00
_cell.angle_beta   90.00
_cell.angle_gamma   90.00
#
_symmetry.space_group_name_H-M   'P 1'
#
loop_
_entity.id
_entity.type
_entity.pdbx_description
1 polymer ?
#
loop_
_entity_poly.entity_id
_entity_poly.type
_entity_poly.pdbx_seq_one_letter_code
_entity_poly.pdbx_strand_id
1 'polypeptide(L)'
;MNYLVIYPGRFHPFHQGHKASYDWLTNQFGENNVYIASSSVQDPATSPFEFSDKVKMATKLGVPASHVVNVKNPYQATEITSMLSDEERANTALIFAVSAKDAERFNFAPKKDGSPGYLQPVPDNKKSMKPMTKHGYVAITPTVNFRVKGADANSASEIRKLYRDGNDNDRLAIITDLYGTPDSELKAVFDQRLGVNDPQEGIIYGQEAVFAGDNPVNVMRERREQLMKKITEMQEQLAAFRRLQLNEHTIIDYIEEKKTRKI
;
A
#
# COMPACT_ATOMS: atom_id res chain seq x y z
N MET A 1 -10.89 16.10 -22.07
CA MET A 1 -9.76 16.21 -21.12
C MET A 1 -9.86 15.04 -20.18
N ASN A 2 -8.85 14.20 -20.14
CA ASN A 2 -8.70 13.12 -19.16
C ASN A 2 -8.12 13.67 -17.85
N TYR A 3 -8.24 12.91 -16.77
CA TYR A 3 -7.62 13.23 -15.48
C TYR A 3 -6.64 12.15 -15.08
N LEU A 4 -5.52 12.55 -14.48
CA LEU A 4 -4.61 11.70 -13.73
C LEU A 4 -4.47 12.32 -12.34
N VAL A 5 -5.03 11.66 -11.34
CA VAL A 5 -5.00 12.10 -9.95
C VAL A 5 -4.00 11.26 -9.18
N ILE A 6 -3.05 11.90 -8.57
CA ILE A 6 -2.05 11.28 -7.71
C ILE A 6 -2.34 11.66 -6.27
N TYR A 7 -2.58 10.66 -5.43
CA TYR A 7 -2.74 10.81 -3.99
C TYR A 7 -1.45 10.36 -3.30
N PRO A 8 -0.51 11.31 -3.06
CA PRO A 8 0.80 10.98 -2.53
C PRO A 8 0.77 10.84 -1.01
N GLY A 9 1.53 9.88 -0.48
CA GLY A 9 1.67 9.74 0.96
C GLY A 9 2.63 8.65 1.38
N ARG A 10 3.08 8.72 2.63
CA ARG A 10 3.91 7.67 3.24
C ARG A 10 3.08 6.50 3.73
N PHE A 11 1.86 6.74 4.23
CA PHE A 11 0.87 5.74 4.66
C PHE A 11 1.43 4.71 5.66
N HIS A 12 1.78 5.15 6.85
CA HIS A 12 2.31 4.30 7.93
C HIS A 12 1.49 4.39 9.22
N PRO A 13 0.26 3.79 9.27
CA PRO A 13 -0.39 2.92 8.28
C PRO A 13 -1.30 3.67 7.28
N PHE A 14 -1.74 2.97 6.22
CA PHE A 14 -2.94 3.35 5.46
C PHE A 14 -4.17 2.94 6.27
N HIS A 15 -5.22 3.77 6.35
CA HIS A 15 -6.40 3.54 7.20
C HIS A 15 -7.66 4.19 6.61
N GLN A 16 -8.82 3.99 7.26
CA GLN A 16 -10.13 4.51 6.81
C GLN A 16 -10.14 6.00 6.47
N GLY A 17 -9.42 6.85 7.23
CA GLY A 17 -9.30 8.27 6.91
C GLY A 17 -8.65 8.54 5.55
N HIS A 18 -7.62 7.76 5.19
CA HIS A 18 -7.02 7.82 3.85
C HIS A 18 -7.97 7.27 2.77
N LYS A 19 -8.71 6.18 3.11
CA LYS A 19 -9.72 5.63 2.20
C LYS A 19 -10.83 6.64 1.90
N ALA A 20 -11.33 7.35 2.89
CA ALA A 20 -12.34 8.38 2.69
C ALA A 20 -11.86 9.50 1.76
N SER A 21 -10.58 9.92 1.87
CA SER A 21 -9.98 10.86 0.92
C SER A 21 -9.88 10.28 -0.49
N TYR A 22 -9.48 9.00 -0.61
CA TYR A 22 -9.45 8.30 -1.88
C TYR A 22 -10.84 8.21 -2.51
N ASP A 23 -11.88 7.86 -1.75
CA ASP A 23 -13.27 7.79 -2.24
C ASP A 23 -13.79 9.15 -2.68
N TRP A 24 -13.47 10.20 -1.94
CA TRP A 24 -13.81 11.55 -2.37
C TRP A 24 -13.16 11.89 -3.72
N LEU A 25 -11.90 11.52 -3.93
CA LEU A 25 -11.19 11.74 -5.19
C LEU A 25 -11.80 10.93 -6.34
N THR A 26 -12.12 9.65 -6.12
CA THR A 26 -12.74 8.80 -7.15
C THR A 26 -14.13 9.32 -7.54
N ASN A 27 -14.88 9.84 -6.57
CA ASN A 27 -16.18 10.50 -6.85
C ASN A 27 -16.03 11.81 -7.65
N GLN A 28 -14.92 12.55 -7.45
CA GLN A 28 -14.69 13.81 -8.15
C GLN A 28 -14.12 13.65 -9.57
N PHE A 29 -13.29 12.64 -9.79
CA PHE A 29 -12.46 12.52 -10.99
C PHE A 29 -12.64 11.19 -11.74
N GLY A 30 -13.38 10.24 -11.17
CA GLY A 30 -13.57 8.88 -11.70
C GLY A 30 -12.56 7.89 -11.11
N GLU A 31 -13.02 6.68 -10.84
CA GLU A 31 -12.26 5.64 -10.16
C GLU A 31 -10.95 5.30 -10.88
N ASN A 32 -11.00 5.09 -12.19
CA ASN A 32 -9.85 4.70 -13.00
C ASN A 32 -8.77 5.79 -13.14
N ASN A 33 -9.01 6.98 -12.61
CA ASN A 33 -8.11 8.12 -12.77
C ASN A 33 -7.30 8.42 -11.49
N VAL A 34 -7.56 7.71 -10.38
CA VAL A 34 -6.97 8.02 -9.07
C VAL A 34 -5.98 6.95 -8.65
N TYR A 35 -4.72 7.35 -8.43
CA TYR A 35 -3.64 6.46 -8.00
C TYR A 35 -3.05 6.93 -6.68
N ILE A 36 -2.83 5.99 -5.77
CA ILE A 36 -2.10 6.19 -4.51
C ILE A 36 -0.62 6.01 -4.80
N ALA A 37 0.17 7.08 -4.63
CA ALA A 37 1.61 7.05 -4.81
C ALA A 37 2.30 6.94 -3.44
N SER A 38 3.03 5.85 -3.21
CA SER A 38 3.79 5.65 -1.97
C SER A 38 5.17 5.08 -2.26
N SER A 39 6.15 5.40 -1.41
CA SER A 39 7.50 4.87 -1.57
C SER A 39 7.71 3.58 -0.77
N SER A 40 8.72 2.80 -1.17
CA SER A 40 9.20 1.64 -0.42
C SER A 40 10.26 1.99 0.64
N VAL A 41 10.50 3.28 0.89
CA VAL A 41 11.43 3.72 1.93
C VAL A 41 10.95 3.23 3.29
N GLN A 42 11.85 2.56 4.01
CA GLN A 42 11.61 2.01 5.34
C GLN A 42 12.50 2.69 6.37
N ASP A 43 11.92 2.91 7.53
CA ASP A 43 12.60 3.37 8.74
C ASP A 43 11.80 2.84 9.94
N PRO A 44 12.42 2.09 10.88
CA PRO A 44 11.71 1.46 11.99
C PRO A 44 10.91 2.46 12.87
N ALA A 45 11.37 3.69 13.00
CA ALA A 45 10.70 4.69 13.83
C ALA A 45 9.57 5.41 13.10
N THR A 46 9.80 5.82 11.86
CA THR A 46 8.88 6.71 11.13
C THR A 46 8.13 6.05 9.98
N SER A 47 8.69 4.99 9.40
CA SER A 47 8.21 4.34 8.19
C SER A 47 8.32 2.80 8.26
N PRO A 48 7.74 2.12 9.28
CA PRO A 48 7.99 0.71 9.56
C PRO A 48 7.38 -0.26 8.54
N PHE A 49 6.31 0.12 7.85
CA PHE A 49 5.60 -0.76 6.93
C PHE A 49 6.25 -0.82 5.55
N GLU A 50 6.39 -2.03 5.00
CA GLU A 50 6.83 -2.24 3.62
C GLU A 50 5.78 -1.78 2.62
N PHE A 51 6.17 -1.65 1.35
CA PHE A 51 5.21 -1.30 0.30
C PHE A 51 4.11 -2.35 0.16
N SER A 52 4.46 -3.64 0.23
CA SER A 52 3.49 -4.76 0.23
C SER A 52 2.47 -4.67 1.37
N ASP A 53 2.88 -4.22 2.56
CA ASP A 53 1.97 -4.03 3.68
C ASP A 53 0.98 -2.89 3.40
N LYS A 54 1.44 -1.80 2.80
CA LYS A 54 0.58 -0.67 2.40
C LYS A 54 -0.45 -1.09 1.36
N VAL A 55 -0.06 -1.92 0.39
CA VAL A 55 -0.99 -2.51 -0.59
C VAL A 55 -2.04 -3.35 0.13
N LYS A 56 -1.65 -4.26 1.05
CA LYS A 56 -2.59 -5.06 1.85
C LYS A 56 -3.58 -4.18 2.62
N MET A 57 -3.08 -3.14 3.32
CA MET A 57 -3.90 -2.21 4.08
C MET A 57 -4.93 -1.47 3.19
N ALA A 58 -4.49 -1.00 2.03
CA ALA A 58 -5.35 -0.30 1.08
C ALA A 58 -6.40 -1.24 0.46
N THR A 59 -6.00 -2.45 0.05
CA THR A 59 -6.92 -3.44 -0.53
C THR A 59 -7.94 -3.96 0.49
N LYS A 60 -7.55 -4.10 1.75
CA LYS A 60 -8.48 -4.42 2.84
C LYS A 60 -9.64 -3.42 2.93
N LEU A 61 -9.37 -2.16 2.63
CA LEU A 61 -10.37 -1.09 2.60
C LEU A 61 -11.05 -0.92 1.23
N GLY A 62 -10.81 -1.82 0.27
CA GLY A 62 -11.46 -1.82 -1.04
C GLY A 62 -10.79 -0.93 -2.09
N VAL A 63 -9.55 -0.50 -1.89
CA VAL A 63 -8.77 0.14 -2.97
C VAL A 63 -8.22 -0.95 -3.89
N PRO A 64 -8.39 -0.87 -5.21
CA PRO A 64 -7.78 -1.83 -6.13
C PRO A 64 -6.25 -1.83 -5.99
N ALA A 65 -5.62 -3.01 -5.94
CA ALA A 65 -4.17 -3.12 -5.78
C ALA A 65 -3.40 -2.41 -6.91
N SER A 66 -3.94 -2.41 -8.13
CA SER A 66 -3.37 -1.70 -9.29
C SER A 66 -3.36 -0.18 -9.15
N HIS A 67 -4.14 0.37 -8.23
CA HIS A 67 -4.18 1.81 -7.94
C HIS A 67 -3.17 2.24 -6.87
N VAL A 68 -2.47 1.29 -6.25
CA VAL A 68 -1.39 1.57 -5.30
C VAL A 68 -0.05 1.38 -5.99
N VAL A 69 0.67 2.47 -6.25
CA VAL A 69 1.88 2.46 -7.07
C VAL A 69 3.11 2.80 -6.23
N ASN A 70 4.15 1.96 -6.38
CA ASN A 70 5.44 2.22 -5.77
C ASN A 70 6.20 3.27 -6.58
N VAL A 71 6.60 4.34 -5.92
CA VAL A 71 7.33 5.45 -6.54
C VAL A 71 8.49 5.90 -5.65
N LYS A 72 9.55 6.44 -6.24
CA LYS A 72 10.70 6.97 -5.49
C LYS A 72 10.30 8.19 -4.67
N ASN A 73 9.59 9.13 -5.28
CA ASN A 73 9.10 10.34 -4.63
C ASN A 73 7.59 10.48 -4.88
N PRO A 74 6.75 10.27 -3.84
CA PRO A 74 5.30 10.36 -3.99
C PRO A 74 4.80 11.71 -4.52
N TYR A 75 5.48 12.80 -4.17
CA TYR A 75 5.09 14.15 -4.60
C TYR A 75 5.56 14.54 -6.01
N GLN A 76 6.31 13.67 -6.67
CA GLN A 76 6.68 13.81 -8.08
C GLN A 76 6.01 12.73 -8.93
N ALA A 77 5.93 11.50 -8.41
CA ALA A 77 5.29 10.33 -9.01
C ALA A 77 5.64 10.15 -10.51
N THR A 78 6.92 10.32 -10.82
CA THR A 78 7.43 10.24 -12.19
C THR A 78 7.17 8.89 -12.83
N GLU A 79 7.16 7.82 -12.02
CA GLU A 79 6.85 6.46 -12.49
C GLU A 79 5.42 6.36 -13.02
N ILE A 80 4.45 7.07 -12.43
CA ILE A 80 3.07 7.09 -12.90
C ILE A 80 2.94 7.97 -14.14
N THR A 81 3.50 9.17 -14.10
CA THR A 81 3.37 10.12 -15.21
C THR A 81 4.13 9.68 -16.47
N SER A 82 5.22 8.88 -16.31
CA SER A 82 5.99 8.34 -17.45
C SER A 82 5.27 7.22 -18.18
N MET A 83 4.21 6.63 -17.63
CA MET A 83 3.39 5.63 -18.32
C MET A 83 2.56 6.24 -19.46
N LEU A 84 2.33 7.55 -19.43
CA LEU A 84 1.58 8.26 -20.47
C LEU A 84 2.46 8.60 -21.66
N SER A 85 1.98 8.34 -22.86
CA SER A 85 2.53 8.85 -24.11
C SER A 85 2.45 10.38 -24.19
N ASP A 86 3.17 11.01 -25.10
CA ASP A 86 3.12 12.46 -25.27
C ASP A 86 1.73 12.95 -25.72
N GLU A 87 1.01 12.15 -26.50
CA GLU A 87 -0.36 12.44 -26.90
C GLU A 87 -1.31 12.38 -25.70
N GLU A 88 -1.19 11.36 -24.85
CA GLU A 88 -1.99 11.25 -23.62
C GLU A 88 -1.69 12.40 -22.66
N ARG A 89 -0.42 12.79 -22.50
CA ARG A 89 -0.01 13.94 -21.68
C ARG A 89 -0.60 15.25 -22.19
N ALA A 90 -0.68 15.42 -23.52
CA ALA A 90 -1.27 16.59 -24.14
C ALA A 90 -2.80 16.67 -23.96
N ASN A 91 -3.45 15.56 -23.54
CA ASN A 91 -4.88 15.46 -23.35
C ASN A 91 -5.30 15.15 -21.89
N THR A 92 -4.36 15.10 -20.94
CA THR A 92 -4.59 14.72 -19.55
C THR A 92 -4.20 15.85 -18.60
N ALA A 93 -5.09 16.23 -17.69
CA ALA A 93 -4.78 17.13 -16.58
C ALA A 93 -4.20 16.32 -15.40
N LEU A 94 -3.03 16.73 -14.88
CA LEU A 94 -2.37 16.15 -13.73
C LEU A 94 -2.83 16.86 -12.45
N ILE A 95 -3.24 16.09 -11.45
CA ILE A 95 -3.75 16.59 -10.18
C ILE A 95 -3.02 15.87 -9.04
N PHE A 96 -2.37 16.62 -8.15
CA PHE A 96 -1.87 16.11 -6.88
C PHE A 96 -2.91 16.38 -5.79
N ALA A 97 -3.33 15.35 -5.08
CA ALA A 97 -4.33 15.44 -4.03
C ALA A 97 -3.66 15.35 -2.66
N VAL A 98 -3.77 16.38 -1.85
CA VAL A 98 -3.08 16.48 -0.56
C VAL A 98 -4.01 17.00 0.54
N SER A 99 -3.65 16.76 1.79
CA SER A 99 -4.31 17.39 2.93
C SER A 99 -4.07 18.90 2.95
N ALA A 100 -4.93 19.66 3.62
CA ALA A 100 -4.71 21.11 3.81
C ALA A 100 -3.33 21.42 4.42
N LYS A 101 -2.87 20.60 5.38
CA LYS A 101 -1.56 20.70 6.02
C LYS A 101 -0.41 20.51 5.02
N ASP A 102 -0.55 19.59 4.07
CA ASP A 102 0.50 19.31 3.08
C ASP A 102 0.44 20.27 1.90
N ALA A 103 -0.67 20.98 1.69
CA ALA A 103 -0.81 21.99 0.63
C ALA A 103 0.20 23.15 0.76
N GLU A 104 0.65 23.46 1.98
CA GLU A 104 1.69 24.48 2.24
C GLU A 104 3.05 24.15 1.61
N ARG A 105 3.27 22.89 1.23
CA ARG A 105 4.48 22.43 0.52
C ARG A 105 4.50 22.82 -0.95
N PHE A 106 3.36 23.24 -1.49
CA PHE A 106 3.22 23.59 -2.90
C PHE A 106 3.23 25.11 -3.08
N ASN A 107 4.07 25.55 -3.99
CA ASN A 107 4.17 26.97 -4.32
C ASN A 107 3.33 27.29 -5.55
N PHE A 108 2.33 28.15 -5.38
CA PHE A 108 1.46 28.66 -6.45
C PHE A 108 1.88 30.04 -6.97
N ALA A 109 3.06 30.54 -6.56
CA ALA A 109 3.52 31.85 -6.98
C ALA A 109 3.69 31.91 -8.51
N PRO A 110 3.38 33.06 -9.12
CA PRO A 110 3.67 33.29 -10.52
C PRO A 110 5.18 33.22 -10.80
N LYS A 111 5.53 32.95 -12.03
CA LYS A 111 6.92 33.02 -12.51
C LYS A 111 7.44 34.47 -12.50
N LYS A 112 8.74 34.63 -12.67
CA LYS A 112 9.39 35.94 -12.70
C LYS A 112 8.85 36.88 -13.79
N ASP A 113 8.32 36.31 -14.88
CA ASP A 113 7.70 37.05 -16.00
C ASP A 113 6.22 37.38 -15.77
N GLY A 114 5.68 37.09 -14.57
CA GLY A 114 4.29 37.34 -14.22
C GLY A 114 3.32 36.25 -14.72
N SER A 115 3.78 35.27 -15.50
CA SER A 115 2.94 34.16 -15.94
C SER A 115 2.63 33.19 -14.79
N PRO A 116 1.51 32.46 -14.85
CA PRO A 116 1.16 31.46 -13.83
C PRO A 116 2.26 30.42 -13.65
N GLY A 117 2.53 30.04 -12.38
CA GLY A 117 3.40 28.93 -12.06
C GLY A 117 2.86 27.62 -12.67
N TYR A 118 3.68 26.58 -12.71
CA TYR A 118 3.22 25.28 -13.23
C TYR A 118 2.09 24.69 -12.40
N LEU A 119 2.21 24.70 -11.08
CA LEU A 119 1.17 24.21 -10.17
C LEU A 119 0.13 25.29 -9.91
N GLN A 120 -1.13 24.89 -10.02
CA GLN A 120 -2.30 25.76 -9.79
C GLN A 120 -3.29 25.04 -8.85
N PRO A 121 -4.10 25.76 -8.07
CA PRO A 121 -5.25 25.15 -7.42
C PRO A 121 -6.22 24.57 -8.48
N VAL A 122 -6.90 23.47 -8.13
CA VAL A 122 -7.98 22.95 -8.99
C VAL A 122 -9.06 24.02 -9.13
N PRO A 123 -9.43 24.45 -10.35
CA PRO A 123 -10.47 25.43 -10.55
C PRO A 123 -11.87 24.86 -10.30
N ASP A 124 -12.83 25.70 -9.90
CA ASP A 124 -14.24 25.29 -9.72
C ASP A 124 -14.81 24.66 -11.00
N ASN A 125 -14.52 25.27 -12.14
CA ASN A 125 -14.86 24.67 -13.43
C ASN A 125 -13.74 23.76 -13.94
N LYS A 126 -13.84 22.47 -13.65
CA LYS A 126 -12.84 21.46 -14.09
C LYS A 126 -12.62 21.43 -15.61
N LYS A 127 -13.61 21.88 -16.42
CA LYS A 127 -13.46 21.94 -17.89
C LYS A 127 -12.44 23.00 -18.33
N SER A 128 -12.11 23.97 -17.48
CA SER A 128 -11.09 24.99 -17.77
C SER A 128 -9.66 24.51 -17.52
N MET A 129 -9.47 23.31 -16.96
CA MET A 129 -8.14 22.76 -16.71
C MET A 129 -7.37 22.57 -18.03
N LYS A 130 -6.06 22.75 -17.94
CA LYS A 130 -5.14 22.57 -19.06
C LYS A 130 -4.41 21.23 -18.90
N PRO A 131 -3.89 20.66 -20.00
CA PRO A 131 -3.14 19.42 -19.93
C PRO A 131 -1.84 19.58 -19.09
N MET A 132 -1.33 18.45 -18.61
CA MET A 132 -0.13 18.40 -17.78
C MET A 132 1.13 18.93 -18.47
N THR A 133 1.11 19.06 -19.79
CA THR A 133 2.17 19.75 -20.55
C THR A 133 2.18 21.28 -20.30
N LYS A 134 1.11 21.84 -19.76
CA LYS A 134 0.97 23.28 -19.47
C LYS A 134 0.94 23.57 -17.98
N HIS A 135 0.09 22.86 -17.23
CA HIS A 135 -0.12 23.05 -15.79
C HIS A 135 -0.29 21.70 -15.09
N GLY A 136 0.16 21.62 -13.83
CA GLY A 136 -0.29 20.65 -12.84
C GLY A 136 -1.23 21.33 -11.85
N TYR A 137 -2.09 20.56 -11.20
CA TYR A 137 -3.08 21.06 -10.27
C TYR A 137 -2.92 20.41 -8.90
N VAL A 138 -3.37 21.13 -7.86
CA VAL A 138 -3.40 20.62 -6.48
C VAL A 138 -4.84 20.66 -5.98
N ALA A 139 -5.36 19.48 -5.64
CA ALA A 139 -6.64 19.32 -4.97
C ALA A 139 -6.40 19.17 -3.46
N ILE A 140 -7.14 19.90 -2.64
CA ILE A 140 -7.13 19.73 -1.19
C ILE A 140 -8.23 18.75 -0.82
N THR A 141 -7.85 17.59 -0.25
CA THR A 141 -8.80 16.60 0.23
C THR A 141 -9.52 17.11 1.49
N PRO A 142 -10.79 16.73 1.70
CA PRO A 142 -11.49 17.07 2.94
C PRO A 142 -10.75 16.49 4.15
N THR A 143 -10.79 17.22 5.26
CA THR A 143 -10.32 16.70 6.53
C THR A 143 -11.30 15.65 7.03
N VAL A 144 -10.82 14.43 7.23
CA VAL A 144 -11.61 13.33 7.77
C VAL A 144 -11.25 13.16 9.24
N ASN A 145 -12.21 13.41 10.12
CA ASN A 145 -12.06 13.11 11.53
C ASN A 145 -12.09 11.60 11.72
N PHE A 146 -11.01 11.08 12.27
CA PHE A 146 -10.80 9.65 12.45
C PHE A 146 -10.45 9.38 13.92
N ARG A 147 -11.11 8.39 14.54
CA ARG A 147 -10.92 8.03 15.93
C ARG A 147 -10.30 6.65 16.07
N VAL A 148 -9.41 6.53 17.03
CA VAL A 148 -8.83 5.26 17.48
C VAL A 148 -8.99 5.15 18.98
N LYS A 149 -9.61 4.08 19.45
CA LYS A 149 -9.97 3.88 20.87
C LYS A 149 -10.77 5.07 21.44
N GLY A 150 -11.68 5.63 20.64
CA GLY A 150 -12.53 6.75 21.06
C GLY A 150 -11.85 8.13 21.10
N ALA A 151 -10.54 8.21 20.89
CA ALA A 151 -9.79 9.48 20.83
C ALA A 151 -9.52 9.87 19.36
N ASP A 152 -9.45 11.17 19.09
CA ASP A 152 -9.09 11.66 17.75
C ASP A 152 -7.65 11.26 17.42
N ALA A 153 -7.47 10.58 16.30
CA ALA A 153 -6.15 10.15 15.81
C ALA A 153 -5.62 11.20 14.82
N ASN A 154 -4.76 12.09 15.34
CA ASN A 154 -4.26 13.24 14.58
C ASN A 154 -3.03 12.91 13.73
N SER A 155 -2.36 11.78 13.96
CA SER A 155 -1.16 11.39 13.23
C SER A 155 -0.91 9.89 13.23
N ALA A 156 -0.24 9.41 12.18
CA ALA A 156 0.22 8.03 12.09
C ALA A 156 1.21 7.64 13.21
N SER A 157 1.97 8.60 13.76
CA SER A 157 2.88 8.38 14.89
C SER A 157 2.13 8.08 16.18
N GLU A 158 1.03 8.80 16.44
CA GLU A 158 0.15 8.52 17.60
C GLU A 158 -0.49 7.14 17.49
N ILE A 159 -1.01 6.78 16.31
CA ILE A 159 -1.57 5.44 16.08
C ILE A 159 -0.53 4.36 16.37
N ARG A 160 0.69 4.50 15.85
CA ARG A 160 1.76 3.53 16.12
C ARG A 160 2.16 3.47 17.59
N LYS A 161 2.17 4.61 18.28
CA LYS A 161 2.42 4.67 19.73
C LYS A 161 1.33 3.96 20.51
N LEU A 162 0.05 4.28 20.28
CA LEU A 162 -1.09 3.61 20.91
C LEU A 162 -1.05 2.10 20.70
N TYR A 163 -0.66 1.65 19.52
CA TYR A 163 -0.54 0.24 19.21
C TYR A 163 0.58 -0.44 20.00
N ARG A 164 1.77 0.17 20.10
CA ARG A 164 2.89 -0.39 20.87
C ARG A 164 2.60 -0.46 22.36
N ASP A 165 1.97 0.59 22.90
CA ASP A 165 1.69 0.73 24.33
C ASP A 165 0.46 -0.12 24.76
N GLY A 166 -0.35 -0.60 23.81
CA GLY A 166 -1.55 -1.38 24.08
C GLY A 166 -1.26 -2.85 24.38
N ASN A 167 -2.15 -3.51 25.12
CA ASN A 167 -2.19 -4.96 25.23
C ASN A 167 -2.80 -5.60 23.98
N ASP A 168 -2.90 -6.93 23.92
CA ASP A 168 -3.38 -7.65 22.73
C ASP A 168 -4.80 -7.28 22.32
N ASN A 169 -5.72 -7.14 23.31
CA ASN A 169 -7.09 -6.69 23.05
C ASN A 169 -7.14 -5.25 22.53
N ASP A 170 -6.29 -4.37 23.08
CA ASP A 170 -6.16 -2.99 22.60
C ASP A 170 -5.68 -2.93 21.16
N ARG A 171 -4.71 -3.76 20.78
CA ARG A 171 -4.19 -3.85 19.42
C ARG A 171 -5.23 -4.32 18.42
N LEU A 172 -6.01 -5.34 18.80
CA LEU A 172 -7.11 -5.82 17.97
C LEU A 172 -8.21 -4.75 17.83
N ALA A 173 -8.52 -4.01 18.89
CA ALA A 173 -9.45 -2.89 18.84
C ALA A 173 -8.95 -1.78 17.92
N ILE A 174 -7.65 -1.44 17.99
CA ILE A 174 -7.02 -0.47 17.07
C ILE A 174 -7.14 -0.94 15.61
N ILE A 175 -6.83 -2.20 15.31
CA ILE A 175 -7.01 -2.75 13.96
C ILE A 175 -8.45 -2.63 13.51
N THR A 176 -9.41 -2.93 14.39
CA THR A 176 -10.83 -2.79 14.10
C THR A 176 -11.21 -1.35 13.78
N ASP A 177 -10.71 -0.38 14.55
CA ASP A 177 -10.95 1.04 14.28
C ASP A 177 -10.30 1.51 12.97
N LEU A 178 -9.12 0.97 12.61
CA LEU A 178 -8.41 1.33 11.39
C LEU A 178 -9.06 0.78 10.11
N TYR A 179 -9.66 -0.42 10.20
CA TYR A 179 -10.12 -1.18 9.01
C TYR A 179 -11.61 -1.56 9.04
N GLY A 180 -12.34 -1.19 10.10
CA GLY A 180 -13.77 -1.43 10.23
C GLY A 180 -14.15 -2.83 10.72
N THR A 181 -13.20 -3.78 10.74
CA THR A 181 -13.40 -5.16 11.20
C THR A 181 -12.14 -5.68 11.89
N PRO A 182 -12.26 -6.60 12.87
CA PRO A 182 -11.10 -7.31 13.38
C PRO A 182 -10.38 -8.06 12.27
N ASP A 183 -9.04 -8.00 12.26
CA ASP A 183 -8.22 -8.65 11.24
C ASP A 183 -6.91 -9.15 11.87
N SER A 184 -6.81 -10.47 12.03
CA SER A 184 -5.64 -11.12 12.64
C SER A 184 -4.40 -11.06 11.74
N GLU A 185 -4.57 -11.05 10.40
CA GLU A 185 -3.44 -10.96 9.47
C GLU A 185 -2.83 -9.55 9.51
N LEU A 186 -3.67 -8.51 9.47
CA LEU A 186 -3.18 -7.14 9.62
C LEU A 186 -2.59 -6.91 11.01
N LYS A 187 -3.20 -7.48 12.08
CA LYS A 187 -2.62 -7.43 13.42
C LYS A 187 -1.21 -8.02 13.44
N ALA A 188 -1.01 -9.20 12.84
CA ALA A 188 0.30 -9.84 12.77
C ALA A 188 1.33 -9.00 11.99
N VAL A 189 0.92 -8.32 10.91
CA VAL A 189 1.76 -7.36 10.18
C VAL A 189 2.16 -6.19 11.10
N PHE A 190 1.22 -5.63 11.84
CA PHE A 190 1.51 -4.53 12.76
C PHE A 190 2.44 -4.98 13.90
N ASP A 191 2.19 -6.14 14.51
CA ASP A 191 3.03 -6.71 15.57
C ASP A 191 4.47 -6.88 15.09
N GLN A 192 4.66 -7.46 13.93
CA GLN A 192 5.97 -7.66 13.32
C GLN A 192 6.66 -6.33 13.01
N ARG A 193 5.97 -5.39 12.34
CA ARG A 193 6.58 -4.13 11.88
C ARG A 193 6.80 -3.12 13.00
N LEU A 194 6.03 -3.20 14.06
CA LEU A 194 6.17 -2.31 15.21
C LEU A 194 7.00 -2.92 16.35
N GLY A 195 7.53 -4.13 16.15
CA GLY A 195 8.39 -4.81 17.12
C GLY A 195 7.64 -5.16 18.40
N VAL A 196 6.35 -5.48 18.29
CA VAL A 196 5.54 -5.89 19.42
C VAL A 196 5.51 -7.41 19.43
N ASN A 197 6.33 -8.00 20.25
CA ASN A 197 6.28 -9.43 20.52
C ASN A 197 5.12 -9.68 21.47
N ASP A 198 4.26 -10.65 21.19
CA ASP A 198 3.29 -11.14 22.15
C ASP A 198 4.06 -11.65 23.38
N PRO A 199 3.83 -11.07 24.58
CA PRO A 199 4.47 -11.57 25.79
C PRO A 199 4.21 -13.06 26.04
N GLN A 200 3.12 -13.59 25.49
CA GLN A 200 2.83 -15.03 25.60
C GLN A 200 3.71 -15.89 24.68
N GLU A 201 4.08 -15.43 23.46
CA GLU A 201 5.05 -16.19 22.66
C GLU A 201 6.45 -16.15 23.27
N GLY A 202 6.88 -15.02 23.83
CA GLY A 202 8.19 -14.92 24.52
C GLY A 202 8.26 -15.70 25.84
N ILE A 203 7.13 -15.78 26.58
CA ILE A 203 7.05 -16.52 27.85
C ILE A 203 6.92 -18.03 27.60
N ILE A 204 6.18 -18.46 26.57
CA ILE A 204 6.06 -19.89 26.22
C ILE A 204 7.42 -20.46 25.79
N TYR A 205 8.19 -19.72 24.98
CA TYR A 205 9.53 -20.20 24.57
C TYR A 205 10.59 -20.14 25.67
N GLY A 206 10.45 -19.20 26.61
CA GLY A 206 11.38 -19.11 27.73
C GLY A 206 11.03 -20.06 28.90
N GLN A 207 9.75 -20.29 29.17
CA GLN A 207 9.32 -21.11 30.30
C GLN A 207 9.27 -22.60 29.94
N GLU A 208 8.86 -23.01 28.75
CA GLU A 208 8.92 -24.41 28.34
C GLU A 208 10.37 -24.92 28.22
N ALA A 209 11.29 -24.10 27.69
CA ALA A 209 12.69 -24.45 27.64
C ALA A 209 13.34 -24.58 29.03
N VAL A 210 12.86 -23.80 30.00
CA VAL A 210 13.39 -23.86 31.38
C VAL A 210 12.79 -25.03 32.16
N PHE A 211 11.52 -25.41 31.91
CA PHE A 211 10.86 -26.51 32.60
C PHE A 211 11.12 -27.88 31.97
N ALA A 212 11.43 -27.95 30.68
CA ALA A 212 11.73 -29.20 29.97
C ALA A 212 13.20 -29.64 30.03
N GLY A 213 14.08 -28.80 30.54
CA GLY A 213 15.53 -29.11 30.60
C GLY A 213 16.22 -29.11 29.22
N ASP A 214 15.55 -28.69 28.18
CA ASP A 214 16.09 -28.65 26.82
C ASP A 214 16.94 -27.40 26.59
N ASN A 215 18.10 -27.62 25.97
CA ASN A 215 18.99 -26.53 25.59
C ASN A 215 18.31 -25.68 24.47
N PRO A 216 18.14 -24.36 24.65
CA PRO A 216 17.52 -23.47 23.64
C PRO A 216 18.10 -23.62 22.23
N VAL A 217 19.39 -23.97 22.13
CA VAL A 217 20.07 -24.24 20.85
C VAL A 217 19.51 -25.50 20.16
N ASN A 218 19.14 -26.52 20.93
CA ASN A 218 18.57 -27.75 20.38
C ASN A 218 17.14 -27.50 19.85
N VAL A 219 16.32 -26.75 20.58
CA VAL A 219 14.95 -26.38 20.15
C VAL A 219 15.00 -25.56 18.86
N MET A 220 15.91 -24.58 18.75
CA MET A 220 16.10 -23.81 17.52
C MET A 220 16.59 -24.67 16.36
N ARG A 221 17.45 -25.66 16.61
CA ARG A 221 17.95 -26.59 15.59
C ARG A 221 16.82 -27.47 15.06
N GLU A 222 16.02 -28.08 15.91
CA GLU A 222 14.87 -28.90 15.52
C GLU A 222 13.84 -28.11 14.73
N ARG A 223 13.54 -26.88 15.15
CA ARG A 223 12.62 -26.00 14.42
C ARG A 223 13.16 -25.63 13.04
N ARG A 224 14.47 -25.35 12.95
CA ARG A 224 15.14 -25.12 11.66
C ARG A 224 15.01 -26.34 10.74
N GLU A 225 15.23 -27.53 11.28
CA GLU A 225 15.10 -28.78 10.52
C GLU A 225 13.66 -29.00 10.03
N GLN A 226 12.65 -28.75 10.88
CA GLN A 226 11.24 -28.82 10.50
C GLN A 226 10.87 -27.80 9.41
N LEU A 227 11.37 -26.57 9.49
CA LEU A 227 11.18 -25.55 8.46
C LEU A 227 11.85 -25.94 7.15
N MET A 228 13.09 -26.47 7.21
CA MET A 228 13.79 -26.94 6.01
C MET A 228 13.06 -28.09 5.33
N LYS A 229 12.48 -29.02 6.12
CA LYS A 229 11.64 -30.11 5.59
C LYS A 229 10.41 -29.54 4.86
N LYS A 230 9.69 -28.60 5.46
CA LYS A 230 8.54 -27.94 4.80
C LYS A 230 8.92 -27.22 3.50
N ILE A 231 10.07 -26.53 3.50
CA ILE A 231 10.58 -25.86 2.30
C ILE A 231 10.84 -26.89 1.18
N THR A 232 11.46 -28.02 1.52
CA THR A 232 11.74 -29.10 0.55
C THR A 232 10.42 -29.68 0.00
N GLU A 233 9.46 -29.99 0.86
CA GLU A 233 8.12 -30.46 0.45
C GLU A 233 7.41 -29.48 -0.48
N MET A 234 7.46 -28.18 -0.17
CA MET A 234 6.89 -27.12 -1.03
C MET A 234 7.61 -27.01 -2.39
N GLN A 235 8.94 -27.18 -2.39
CA GLN A 235 9.72 -27.17 -3.64
C GLN A 235 9.39 -28.36 -4.53
N GLU A 236 9.20 -29.56 -3.95
CA GLU A 236 8.77 -30.75 -4.67
C GLU A 236 7.35 -30.59 -5.25
N GLN A 237 6.41 -30.02 -4.48
CA GLN A 237 5.07 -29.71 -4.96
C GLN A 237 5.09 -28.72 -6.11
N LEU A 238 5.91 -27.69 -6.02
CA LEU A 238 6.07 -26.69 -7.08
C LEU A 238 6.69 -27.31 -8.35
N ALA A 239 7.67 -28.22 -8.19
CA ALA A 239 8.26 -28.93 -9.30
C ALA A 239 7.26 -29.89 -9.97
N ALA A 240 6.41 -30.57 -9.20
CA ALA A 240 5.33 -31.40 -9.71
C ALA A 240 4.29 -30.58 -10.48
N PHE A 241 3.90 -29.42 -9.95
CA PHE A 241 2.97 -28.50 -10.60
C PHE A 241 3.53 -27.98 -11.94
N ARG A 242 4.81 -27.61 -11.98
CA ARG A 242 5.48 -27.20 -13.22
C ARG A 242 5.54 -28.31 -14.27
N ARG A 243 5.73 -29.56 -13.86
CA ARG A 243 5.68 -30.73 -14.78
C ARG A 243 4.29 -30.93 -15.36
N LEU A 244 3.23 -30.74 -14.57
CA LEU A 244 1.85 -30.81 -15.05
C LEU A 244 1.53 -29.72 -16.08
N GLN A 245 1.95 -28.48 -15.83
CA GLN A 245 1.77 -27.39 -16.79
C GLN A 245 2.53 -27.62 -18.11
N LEU A 246 3.76 -28.18 -18.04
CA LEU A 246 4.50 -28.55 -19.24
C LEU A 246 3.80 -29.66 -20.04
N ASN A 247 3.18 -30.63 -19.36
CA ASN A 247 2.39 -31.68 -20.01
C ASN A 247 1.13 -31.13 -20.68
N GLU A 248 0.44 -30.18 -20.07
CA GLU A 248 -0.72 -29.53 -20.68
C GLU A 248 -0.34 -28.75 -21.95
N HIS A 249 0.77 -28.01 -21.95
CA HIS A 249 1.28 -27.35 -23.15
C HIS A 249 1.61 -28.35 -24.27
N THR A 250 2.27 -29.43 -23.93
CA THR A 250 2.63 -30.48 -24.91
C THR A 250 1.38 -31.15 -25.51
N ILE A 251 0.31 -31.31 -24.74
CA ILE A 251 -0.98 -31.86 -25.21
C ILE A 251 -1.69 -30.85 -26.13
N ILE A 252 -1.67 -29.57 -25.79
CA ILE A 252 -2.27 -28.52 -26.61
C ILE A 252 -1.54 -28.42 -27.97
N ASP A 253 -0.21 -28.39 -27.97
CA ASP A 253 0.61 -28.34 -29.18
C ASP A 253 0.36 -29.58 -30.07
N TYR A 254 0.24 -30.77 -29.50
CA TYR A 254 -0.10 -32.00 -30.22
C TYR A 254 -1.51 -31.97 -30.85
N ILE A 255 -2.48 -31.37 -30.16
CA ILE A 255 -3.84 -31.21 -30.68
C ILE A 255 -3.88 -30.21 -31.82
N GLU A 256 -3.14 -29.12 -31.73
CA GLU A 256 -3.06 -28.10 -32.79
C GLU A 256 -2.33 -28.62 -34.02
N GLU A 257 -1.25 -29.38 -33.86
CA GLU A 257 -0.53 -30.00 -34.97
C GLU A 257 -1.40 -31.02 -35.72
N LYS A 258 -2.26 -31.76 -35.01
CA LYS A 258 -3.23 -32.68 -35.63
C LYS A 258 -4.37 -31.99 -36.36
N LYS A 259 -4.77 -30.78 -35.95
CA LYS A 259 -5.79 -29.99 -36.64
C LYS A 259 -5.25 -29.41 -37.94
N THR A 260 -3.99 -28.98 -37.99
CA THR A 260 -3.35 -28.42 -39.19
C THR A 260 -3.02 -29.47 -40.26
N ARG A 261 -2.89 -30.75 -39.93
CA ARG A 261 -2.64 -31.85 -40.90
C ARG A 261 -3.91 -32.42 -41.53
N LYS A 262 -5.09 -31.91 -41.25
CA LYS A 262 -6.39 -32.35 -41.78
C LYS A 262 -7.05 -31.37 -42.78
N ILE A 263 -6.28 -30.40 -43.28
CA ILE A 263 -6.66 -29.51 -44.38
C ILE A 263 -5.74 -29.84 -45.61
#